data_c677bf1b9db88b20f30117c2edb1e2c8
#
_entry.id   c677bf1b9db88b20f30117c2edb1e2c8
#
_cell.length_a   1.000
_cell.length_b   1.000
_cell.length_c   1.000
_cell.angle_alpha   90.00
_cell.angle_beta   90.00
_cell.angle_gamma   90.00
#
_symmetry.space_group_name_H-M   'P 1'
#
loop_
_entity.id
_entity.type
_entity.pdbx_description
1 polymer ?
#
loop_
_entity_poly.entity_id
_entity_poly.type
_entity_poly.pdbx_seq_one_letter_code
_entity_poly.pdbx_strand_id
1 'polypeptide(L)'
;MTLISNNIKVLRKKTGFTQEQLATKIGIKRSVLGAYEEGRAEPGLQNLLKLSSELGISVDDLISLDFADEQALAYGHTTDIEGKKLRVLAITVNADDKEGIQLVPQKAAAGYLNGYQDPEYISELPVFLLPIFQNGTFRAFEIKGDSMLPLNSGSIIVGQYMDNWKQVKEGKTYVVVTRQDGIVYKRLLKGSSDQFITLKSDNPSYPTYELPFDDIMEIWEAKAYVSKDFPDPDMSVEKLGVLMGDIQKELHQMRKS
;
A
#
# COMPACT_ATOMS: atom_id res chain seq x y z
N MET A 1 -4.44 16.99 33.12
CA MET A 1 -3.38 16.70 32.14
C MET A 1 -4.03 16.71 30.77
N THR A 2 -3.45 17.39 29.82
CA THR A 2 -3.95 17.36 28.43
C THR A 2 -3.50 16.05 27.75
N LEU A 3 -4.22 15.60 26.72
CA LEU A 3 -3.88 14.39 25.97
C LEU A 3 -2.44 14.42 25.46
N ILE A 4 -2.05 15.56 24.88
CA ILE A 4 -0.70 15.77 24.36
C ILE A 4 0.39 15.64 25.44
N SER A 5 0.16 16.14 26.66
CA SER A 5 1.14 16.05 27.75
C SER A 5 1.37 14.61 28.20
N ASN A 6 0.30 13.81 28.24
CA ASN A 6 0.38 12.39 28.54
C ASN A 6 1.12 11.64 27.42
N ASN A 7 0.79 11.94 26.17
CA ASN A 7 1.39 11.31 24.99
C ASN A 7 2.89 11.55 24.93
N ILE A 8 3.36 12.79 25.11
CA ILE A 8 4.80 13.10 25.13
C ILE A 8 5.52 12.24 26.18
N LYS A 9 4.95 12.14 27.39
CA LYS A 9 5.54 11.36 28.49
C LYS A 9 5.56 9.86 28.19
N VAL A 10 4.46 9.30 27.67
CA VAL A 10 4.33 7.87 27.34
C VAL A 10 5.29 7.49 26.22
N LEU A 11 5.29 8.25 25.13
CA LEU A 11 6.14 8.00 23.96
C LEU A 11 7.62 8.14 24.29
N ARG A 12 8.03 9.17 25.06
CA ARG A 12 9.41 9.30 25.54
C ARG A 12 9.86 8.07 26.30
N LYS A 13 9.02 7.55 27.21
CA LYS A 13 9.34 6.33 27.97
C LYS A 13 9.43 5.11 27.07
N LYS A 14 8.56 4.96 26.07
CA LYS A 14 8.57 3.86 25.10
C LYS A 14 9.84 3.88 24.22
N THR A 15 10.29 5.05 23.84
CA THR A 15 11.56 5.23 23.09
C THR A 15 12.82 5.13 23.96
N GLY A 16 12.67 4.96 25.29
CA GLY A 16 13.78 4.80 26.22
C GLY A 16 14.50 6.11 26.58
N PHE A 17 14.03 7.27 26.15
CA PHE A 17 14.68 8.55 26.44
C PHE A 17 14.41 9.03 27.86
N THR A 18 15.45 9.57 28.53
CA THR A 18 15.26 10.43 29.70
C THR A 18 14.73 11.81 29.28
N GLN A 19 14.15 12.58 30.21
CA GLN A 19 13.75 13.96 29.93
C GLN A 19 14.91 14.83 29.42
N GLU A 20 16.10 14.63 29.96
CA GLU A 20 17.31 15.37 29.55
C GLU A 20 17.68 15.05 28.10
N GLN A 21 17.69 13.75 27.75
CA GLN A 21 18.06 13.28 26.41
C GLN A 21 17.08 13.81 25.35
N LEU A 22 15.77 13.69 25.59
CA LEU A 22 14.78 14.19 24.63
C LEU A 22 14.84 15.71 24.52
N ALA A 23 14.96 16.43 25.65
CA ALA A 23 15.06 17.89 25.64
C ALA A 23 16.28 18.37 24.84
N THR A 24 17.45 17.72 25.02
CA THR A 24 18.68 18.00 24.25
C THR A 24 18.47 17.78 22.75
N LYS A 25 17.84 16.68 22.37
CA LYS A 25 17.57 16.34 20.97
C LYS A 25 16.70 17.39 20.25
N ILE A 26 15.64 17.85 20.91
CA ILE A 26 14.75 18.87 20.34
C ILE A 26 15.22 20.33 20.57
N GLY A 27 16.35 20.51 21.29
CA GLY A 27 16.99 21.80 21.49
C GLY A 27 16.26 22.71 22.49
N ILE A 28 15.67 22.13 23.56
CA ILE A 28 15.03 22.88 24.66
C ILE A 28 15.65 22.51 26.01
N LYS A 29 15.33 23.31 27.03
CA LYS A 29 15.76 22.98 28.41
C LYS A 29 14.90 21.84 28.97
N ARG A 30 15.52 20.92 29.79
CA ARG A 30 14.79 19.83 30.47
C ARG A 30 13.56 20.33 31.24
N SER A 31 13.65 21.51 31.92
CA SER A 31 12.52 22.09 32.66
C SER A 31 11.32 22.42 31.76
N VAL A 32 11.57 22.82 30.52
CA VAL A 32 10.51 23.10 29.53
C VAL A 32 9.83 21.80 29.08
N LEU A 33 10.59 20.74 28.81
CA LEU A 33 10.03 19.44 28.51
C LEU A 33 9.22 18.89 29.69
N GLY A 34 9.74 19.05 30.92
CA GLY A 34 9.00 18.69 32.14
C GLY A 34 7.67 19.44 32.25
N ALA A 35 7.63 20.74 31.94
CA ALA A 35 6.40 21.51 31.92
C ALA A 35 5.39 21.02 30.87
N TYR A 36 5.86 20.57 29.70
CA TYR A 36 5.02 19.92 28.67
C TYR A 36 4.40 18.61 29.18
N GLU A 37 5.22 17.72 29.75
CA GLU A 37 4.77 16.42 30.26
C GLU A 37 3.82 16.52 31.46
N GLU A 38 3.93 17.61 32.25
CA GLU A 38 3.06 17.88 33.38
C GLU A 38 1.81 18.70 33.00
N GLY A 39 1.69 19.14 31.75
CA GLY A 39 0.58 19.94 31.26
C GLY A 39 0.57 21.38 31.80
N ARG A 40 1.71 21.86 32.32
CA ARG A 40 1.87 23.26 32.80
C ARG A 40 2.16 24.24 31.66
N ALA A 41 2.60 23.74 30.53
CA ALA A 41 2.82 24.49 29.30
C ALA A 41 2.49 23.60 28.08
N GLU A 42 2.15 24.24 26.95
CA GLU A 42 1.93 23.54 25.68
C GLU A 42 3.10 23.78 24.73
N PRO A 43 3.53 22.75 23.96
CA PRO A 43 4.56 22.93 22.95
C PRO A 43 4.06 23.85 21.83
N GLY A 44 4.83 24.87 21.49
CA GLY A 44 4.59 25.62 20.27
C GLY A 44 4.86 24.77 19.02
N LEU A 45 4.32 25.18 17.85
CA LEU A 45 4.38 24.44 16.59
C LEU A 45 5.78 23.91 16.24
N GLN A 46 6.82 24.70 16.41
CA GLN A 46 8.22 24.32 16.17
C GLN A 46 8.68 23.15 17.06
N ASN A 47 8.28 23.15 18.33
CA ASN A 47 8.63 22.10 19.27
C ASN A 47 7.78 20.84 19.06
N LEU A 48 6.52 21.01 18.62
CA LEU A 48 5.66 19.90 18.19
C LEU A 48 6.26 19.13 17.00
N LEU A 49 6.73 19.83 15.98
CA LEU A 49 7.39 19.23 14.82
C LEU A 49 8.66 18.46 15.22
N LYS A 50 9.47 19.03 16.13
CA LYS A 50 10.67 18.35 16.63
C LYS A 50 10.34 17.13 17.49
N LEU A 51 9.33 17.24 18.38
CA LEU A 51 8.84 16.11 19.17
C LEU A 51 8.31 14.99 18.28
N SER A 52 7.51 15.32 17.29
CA SER A 52 7.01 14.40 16.28
C SER A 52 8.16 13.64 15.60
N SER A 53 9.18 14.36 15.13
CA SER A 53 10.38 13.78 14.51
C SER A 53 11.14 12.84 15.44
N GLU A 54 11.44 13.24 16.67
CA GLU A 54 12.26 12.44 17.60
C GLU A 54 11.51 11.27 18.23
N LEU A 55 10.19 11.37 18.35
CA LEU A 55 9.35 10.31 18.91
C LEU A 55 8.81 9.33 17.86
N GLY A 56 9.02 9.61 16.57
CA GLY A 56 8.62 8.73 15.50
C GLY A 56 7.11 8.71 15.24
N ILE A 57 6.40 9.82 15.48
CA ILE A 57 4.94 9.89 15.36
C ILE A 57 4.48 11.18 14.70
N SER A 58 3.33 11.19 14.01
CA SER A 58 2.79 12.41 13.43
C SER A 58 2.37 13.44 14.49
N VAL A 59 2.37 14.72 14.12
CA VAL A 59 1.83 15.76 15.01
C VAL A 59 0.35 15.52 15.26
N ASP A 60 -0.40 15.08 14.23
CA ASP A 60 -1.82 14.78 14.35
C ASP A 60 -2.07 13.64 15.34
N ASP A 61 -1.36 12.53 15.23
CA ASP A 61 -1.46 11.42 16.18
C ASP A 61 -1.02 11.86 17.60
N LEU A 62 0.02 12.67 17.70
CA LEU A 62 0.51 13.17 19.00
C LEU A 62 -0.54 13.98 19.75
N ILE A 63 -1.43 14.67 19.04
CA ILE A 63 -2.48 15.53 19.63
C ILE A 63 -3.85 14.87 19.70
N SER A 64 -4.14 13.85 18.87
CA SER A 64 -5.48 13.25 18.71
C SER A 64 -5.64 11.86 19.32
N LEU A 65 -4.58 11.04 19.37
CA LEU A 65 -4.63 9.65 19.89
C LEU A 65 -4.22 9.59 21.36
N ASP A 66 -4.77 8.62 22.11
CA ASP A 66 -4.33 8.32 23.49
C ASP A 66 -3.34 7.14 23.48
N PHE A 67 -2.04 7.44 23.59
CA PHE A 67 -0.97 6.43 23.61
C PHE A 67 -0.85 5.66 24.94
N ALA A 68 -1.66 5.99 25.96
CA ALA A 68 -1.79 5.19 27.16
C ALA A 68 -2.76 4.00 26.97
N ASP A 69 -3.64 4.06 25.98
CA ASP A 69 -4.52 2.96 25.60
C ASP A 69 -3.79 1.98 24.66
N GLU A 70 -3.63 0.72 25.09
CA GLU A 70 -2.97 -0.32 24.29
C GLU A 70 -3.72 -0.62 22.97
N GLN A 71 -5.01 -0.36 22.90
CA GLN A 71 -5.79 -0.52 21.66
C GLN A 71 -5.51 0.60 20.65
N ALA A 72 -5.20 1.80 21.09
CA ALA A 72 -4.83 2.91 20.20
C ALA A 72 -3.49 2.66 19.46
N LEU A 73 -2.61 1.84 20.03
CA LEU A 73 -1.33 1.44 19.41
C LEU A 73 -1.50 0.51 18.21
N ALA A 74 -2.60 -0.22 18.12
CA ALA A 74 -2.91 -1.07 16.97
C ALA A 74 -3.36 -0.25 15.74
N TYR A 75 -3.74 1.00 15.94
CA TYR A 75 -4.17 1.96 14.92
C TYR A 75 -3.16 3.08 14.65
N GLY A 76 -2.05 3.12 15.42
CA GLY A 76 -1.02 4.15 15.23
C GLY A 76 -0.38 4.04 13.84
N HIS A 77 -0.66 5.01 13.00
CA HIS A 77 0.06 5.21 11.75
C HIS A 77 1.52 5.53 12.09
N THR A 78 2.43 4.58 11.88
CA THR A 78 3.86 4.86 11.88
C THR A 78 4.16 5.79 10.71
N THR A 79 4.06 7.08 10.93
CA THR A 79 4.42 8.09 9.94
C THR A 79 5.92 8.04 9.70
N ASP A 80 6.31 7.93 8.45
CA ASP A 80 7.69 8.05 7.98
C ASP A 80 8.15 9.50 8.16
N ILE A 81 8.83 9.78 9.28
CA ILE A 81 9.19 11.14 9.73
C ILE A 81 10.36 11.74 8.95
N GLU A 82 11.04 10.98 8.11
CA GLU A 82 12.15 11.50 7.30
C GLU A 82 11.70 12.37 6.12
N GLY A 83 10.41 12.66 5.96
CA GLY A 83 9.89 13.61 4.95
C GLY A 83 10.09 13.18 3.49
N LYS A 84 10.68 12.00 3.25
CA LYS A 84 10.92 11.48 1.90
C LYS A 84 9.80 10.60 1.38
N LYS A 85 8.82 10.22 2.23
CA LYS A 85 7.76 9.26 1.89
C LYS A 85 6.39 9.64 2.44
N LEU A 86 6.10 10.93 2.69
CA LEU A 86 4.73 11.35 2.98
C LEU A 86 3.88 11.09 1.72
N ARG A 87 3.16 9.98 1.72
CA ARG A 87 2.22 9.65 0.67
C ARG A 87 0.85 10.12 1.12
N VAL A 88 0.44 11.29 0.65
CA VAL A 88 -0.95 11.73 0.79
C VAL A 88 -1.78 10.84 -0.12
N LEU A 89 -2.48 9.88 0.46
CA LEU A 89 -3.48 9.13 -0.27
C LEU A 89 -4.73 9.99 -0.37
N ALA A 90 -5.05 10.45 -1.57
CA ALA A 90 -6.29 11.16 -1.81
C ALA A 90 -7.46 10.17 -1.69
N ILE A 91 -8.32 10.36 -0.70
CA ILE A 91 -9.53 9.57 -0.47
C ILE A 91 -10.73 10.47 -0.74
N THR A 92 -11.64 10.00 -1.60
CA THR A 92 -12.93 10.67 -1.82
C THR A 92 -14.02 9.96 -1.06
N VAL A 93 -14.76 10.72 -0.24
CA VAL A 93 -15.93 10.24 0.52
C VAL A 93 -17.18 10.73 -0.20
N ASN A 94 -18.14 9.86 -0.41
CA ASN A 94 -19.43 10.24 -0.98
C ASN A 94 -20.29 10.97 0.06
N ALA A 95 -21.41 11.60 -0.40
CA ALA A 95 -22.37 12.32 0.44
C ALA A 95 -22.95 11.50 1.61
N ASP A 96 -22.82 10.17 1.59
CA ASP A 96 -23.25 9.22 2.63
C ASP A 96 -22.08 8.74 3.52
N ASP A 97 -20.95 9.43 3.58
CA ASP A 97 -19.71 9.05 4.32
C ASP A 97 -19.15 7.65 3.94
N LYS A 98 -19.48 7.14 2.75
CA LYS A 98 -18.93 5.88 2.25
C LYS A 98 -17.77 6.14 1.32
N GLU A 99 -16.64 5.53 1.62
CA GLU A 99 -15.49 5.54 0.72
C GLU A 99 -15.84 4.82 -0.59
N GLY A 100 -15.73 5.54 -1.70
CA GLY A 100 -15.88 4.97 -3.03
C GLY A 100 -14.54 4.45 -3.56
N ILE A 101 -14.59 3.39 -4.35
CA ILE A 101 -13.39 2.85 -5.01
C ILE A 101 -13.20 3.61 -6.33
N GLN A 102 -12.14 4.42 -6.41
CA GLN A 102 -11.79 5.13 -7.64
C GLN A 102 -11.21 4.14 -8.64
N LEU A 103 -11.71 4.21 -9.88
CA LEU A 103 -11.19 3.44 -10.99
C LEU A 103 -10.17 4.26 -11.77
N VAL A 104 -8.97 3.73 -11.90
CA VAL A 104 -7.94 4.24 -12.81
C VAL A 104 -8.07 3.49 -14.13
N PRO A 105 -8.77 4.05 -15.13
CA PRO A 105 -8.87 3.43 -16.43
C PRO A 105 -7.53 3.53 -17.16
N GLN A 106 -7.32 2.66 -18.14
CA GLN A 106 -6.07 2.62 -18.91
C GLN A 106 -5.71 3.97 -19.56
N LYS A 107 -6.73 4.73 -20.00
CA LYS A 107 -6.55 6.07 -20.57
C LYS A 107 -6.03 7.10 -19.56
N ALA A 108 -6.31 6.90 -18.27
CA ALA A 108 -5.92 7.81 -17.20
C ALA A 108 -4.56 7.40 -16.57
N ALA A 109 -3.97 6.26 -16.93
CA ALA A 109 -2.77 5.74 -16.30
C ALA A 109 -1.59 6.74 -16.33
N ALA A 110 -1.35 7.42 -17.45
CA ALA A 110 -0.30 8.43 -17.55
C ALA A 110 -0.58 9.67 -16.68
N GLY A 111 -1.84 10.13 -16.61
CA GLY A 111 -2.26 11.22 -15.74
C GLY A 111 -2.15 10.82 -14.27
N TYR A 112 -2.49 9.57 -13.94
CA TYR A 112 -2.38 9.03 -12.59
C TYR A 112 -0.94 9.06 -12.06
N LEU A 113 0.05 8.74 -12.87
CA LEU A 113 1.47 8.81 -12.47
C LEU A 113 1.90 10.22 -12.04
N ASN A 114 1.29 11.26 -12.61
CA ASN A 114 1.59 12.65 -12.28
C ASN A 114 0.68 13.21 -11.20
N GLY A 115 -0.55 12.72 -11.07
CA GLY A 115 -1.61 13.26 -10.22
C GLY A 115 -2.08 12.33 -9.08
N TYR A 116 -1.40 11.21 -8.81
CA TYR A 116 -1.84 10.23 -7.80
C TYR A 116 -1.89 10.79 -6.36
N GLN A 117 -1.14 11.87 -6.09
CA GLN A 117 -1.14 12.59 -4.82
C GLN A 117 -2.08 13.80 -4.80
N ASP A 118 -2.68 14.15 -5.93
CA ASP A 118 -3.57 15.28 -6.05
C ASP A 118 -5.01 14.86 -5.77
N PRO A 119 -5.61 15.34 -4.65
CA PRO A 119 -6.99 15.02 -4.29
C PRO A 119 -8.01 15.43 -5.36
N GLU A 120 -7.81 16.55 -6.05
CA GLU A 120 -8.72 17.02 -7.11
C GLU A 120 -8.70 16.05 -8.28
N TYR A 121 -7.52 15.63 -8.75
CA TYR A 121 -7.39 14.64 -9.82
C TYR A 121 -8.05 13.30 -9.44
N ILE A 122 -7.80 12.82 -8.22
CA ILE A 122 -8.39 11.54 -7.75
C ILE A 122 -9.91 11.63 -7.64
N SER A 123 -10.46 12.79 -7.26
CA SER A 123 -11.90 12.99 -7.13
C SER A 123 -12.63 12.97 -8.49
N GLU A 124 -11.94 13.28 -9.58
CA GLU A 124 -12.48 13.24 -10.94
C GLU A 124 -12.52 11.82 -11.55
N LEU A 125 -11.79 10.85 -10.95
CA LEU A 125 -11.80 9.48 -11.43
C LEU A 125 -13.19 8.85 -11.23
N PRO A 126 -13.62 7.97 -12.15
CA PRO A 126 -14.86 7.21 -11.99
C PRO A 126 -14.86 6.43 -10.67
N VAL A 127 -15.97 6.46 -9.95
CA VAL A 127 -16.13 5.82 -8.64
C VAL A 127 -17.20 4.73 -8.72
N PHE A 128 -16.95 3.60 -8.06
CA PHE A 128 -17.97 2.57 -7.84
C PHE A 128 -17.92 2.07 -6.39
N LEU A 129 -19.03 1.51 -5.93
CA LEU A 129 -19.18 0.99 -4.58
C LEU A 129 -19.23 -0.53 -4.63
N LEU A 130 -18.38 -1.17 -3.84
CA LEU A 130 -18.43 -2.61 -3.60
C LEU A 130 -18.64 -2.84 -2.10
N PRO A 131 -19.83 -3.30 -1.67
CA PRO A 131 -20.15 -3.44 -0.24
C PRO A 131 -19.24 -4.39 0.54
N ILE A 132 -18.49 -5.25 -0.15
CA ILE A 132 -17.56 -6.21 0.45
C ILE A 132 -16.23 -5.58 0.88
N PHE A 133 -15.93 -4.34 0.45
CA PHE A 133 -14.70 -3.62 0.76
C PHE A 133 -15.01 -2.38 1.61
N GLN A 134 -15.18 -2.59 2.92
CA GLN A 134 -15.60 -1.52 3.86
C GLN A 134 -14.46 -1.04 4.75
N ASN A 135 -13.40 -1.85 4.95
CA ASN A 135 -12.31 -1.52 5.86
C ASN A 135 -10.99 -1.44 5.09
N GLY A 136 -10.42 -0.24 5.01
CA GLY A 136 -9.16 0.03 4.33
C GLY A 136 -9.34 0.87 3.07
N THR A 137 -8.25 1.38 2.56
CA THR A 137 -8.24 2.21 1.35
C THR A 137 -8.10 1.34 0.12
N PHE A 138 -9.07 1.44 -0.80
CA PHE A 138 -9.11 0.65 -2.02
C PHE A 138 -9.05 1.54 -3.26
N ARG A 139 -8.44 1.02 -4.32
CA ARG A 139 -8.43 1.60 -5.65
C ARG A 139 -8.50 0.51 -6.70
N ALA A 140 -9.13 0.80 -7.82
CA ALA A 140 -9.27 -0.13 -8.92
C ALA A 140 -8.42 0.31 -10.10
N PHE A 141 -7.80 -0.64 -10.79
CA PHE A 141 -6.90 -0.38 -11.90
C PHE A 141 -7.27 -1.25 -13.09
N GLU A 142 -7.53 -0.63 -14.23
CA GLU A 142 -7.70 -1.37 -15.47
C GLU A 142 -6.34 -1.82 -16.00
N ILE A 143 -6.13 -3.14 -16.11
CA ILE A 143 -4.86 -3.72 -16.58
C ILE A 143 -4.81 -3.84 -18.09
N LYS A 144 -3.57 -3.80 -18.63
CA LYS A 144 -3.28 -3.94 -20.06
C LYS A 144 -2.38 -5.14 -20.33
N GLY A 145 -2.59 -5.77 -21.47
CA GLY A 145 -1.75 -6.88 -21.94
C GLY A 145 -2.17 -8.24 -21.36
N ASP A 146 -1.34 -9.22 -21.57
CA ASP A 146 -1.57 -10.64 -21.27
C ASP A 146 -0.50 -11.22 -20.31
N SER A 147 0.22 -10.36 -19.62
CA SER A 147 1.32 -10.80 -18.72
C SER A 147 0.85 -11.56 -17.49
N MET A 148 -0.43 -11.44 -17.14
CA MET A 148 -1.02 -12.05 -15.94
C MET A 148 -2.23 -12.95 -16.28
N LEU A 149 -2.05 -13.83 -17.29
CA LEU A 149 -3.05 -14.82 -17.64
C LEU A 149 -3.44 -15.68 -16.41
N PRO A 150 -4.71 -16.08 -16.27
CA PRO A 150 -5.80 -16.01 -17.26
C PRO A 150 -6.56 -14.66 -17.32
N LEU A 151 -6.09 -13.62 -16.64
CA LEU A 151 -6.75 -12.31 -16.68
C LEU A 151 -6.42 -11.60 -17.99
N ASN A 152 -7.48 -11.28 -18.75
CA ASN A 152 -7.38 -10.60 -20.03
C ASN A 152 -7.15 -9.09 -19.87
N SER A 153 -6.58 -8.48 -20.91
CA SER A 153 -6.49 -7.03 -21.03
C SER A 153 -7.87 -6.38 -20.89
N GLY A 154 -7.98 -5.28 -20.13
CA GLY A 154 -9.25 -4.63 -19.80
C GLY A 154 -9.93 -5.17 -18.54
N SER A 155 -9.38 -6.20 -17.89
CA SER A 155 -9.80 -6.58 -16.54
C SER A 155 -9.45 -5.48 -15.54
N ILE A 156 -10.27 -5.34 -14.51
CA ILE A 156 -10.10 -4.34 -13.45
C ILE A 156 -9.67 -5.06 -12.19
N ILE A 157 -8.53 -4.66 -11.61
CA ILE A 157 -8.03 -5.19 -10.35
C ILE A 157 -8.39 -4.22 -9.24
N VAL A 158 -9.09 -4.71 -8.21
CA VAL A 158 -9.35 -3.97 -6.97
C VAL A 158 -8.20 -4.26 -6.01
N GLY A 159 -7.42 -3.23 -5.72
CA GLY A 159 -6.27 -3.30 -4.82
C GLY A 159 -6.55 -2.60 -3.49
N GLN A 160 -6.05 -3.17 -2.40
CA GLN A 160 -5.95 -2.54 -1.09
C GLN A 160 -4.59 -1.89 -0.95
N TYR A 161 -4.56 -0.63 -0.53
CA TYR A 161 -3.32 0.11 -0.32
C TYR A 161 -2.44 -0.53 0.75
N MET A 162 -1.15 -0.51 0.53
CA MET A 162 -0.14 -0.99 1.48
C MET A 162 0.79 0.14 1.90
N ASP A 163 0.69 0.54 3.16
CA ASP A 163 1.56 1.57 3.75
C ASP A 163 2.99 1.07 3.96
N ASN A 164 3.13 -0.22 4.26
CA ASN A 164 4.42 -0.83 4.57
C ASN A 164 4.78 -1.94 3.59
N TRP A 165 5.77 -1.69 2.75
CA TRP A 165 6.24 -2.64 1.73
C TRP A 165 6.92 -3.88 2.30
N LYS A 166 7.41 -3.82 3.54
CA LYS A 166 7.96 -5.00 4.24
C LYS A 166 6.89 -6.05 4.56
N GLN A 167 5.61 -5.67 4.48
CA GLN A 167 4.47 -6.57 4.67
C GLN A 167 4.00 -7.26 3.38
N VAL A 168 4.68 -7.03 2.26
CA VAL A 168 4.40 -7.73 1.00
C VAL A 168 4.54 -9.23 1.23
N LYS A 169 3.46 -9.96 0.94
CA LYS A 169 3.42 -11.41 1.04
C LYS A 169 3.93 -12.02 -0.26
N GLU A 170 4.99 -12.81 -0.16
CA GLU A 170 5.60 -13.48 -1.29
C GLU A 170 4.60 -14.37 -2.05
N GLY A 171 4.64 -14.29 -3.37
CA GLY A 171 3.79 -15.08 -4.23
C GLY A 171 2.36 -14.56 -4.41
N LYS A 172 1.95 -13.49 -3.72
CA LYS A 172 0.69 -12.80 -3.96
C LYS A 172 0.81 -11.82 -5.13
N THR A 173 -0.33 -11.41 -5.67
CA THR A 173 -0.40 -10.47 -6.78
C THR A 173 -0.71 -9.05 -6.30
N TYR A 174 -0.09 -8.09 -6.95
CA TYR A 174 -0.15 -6.67 -6.58
C TYR A 174 -0.24 -5.80 -7.83
N VAL A 175 -0.92 -4.66 -7.69
CA VAL A 175 -0.73 -3.55 -8.59
C VAL A 175 0.39 -2.69 -8.00
N VAL A 176 1.42 -2.46 -8.81
CA VAL A 176 2.58 -1.64 -8.44
C VAL A 176 2.60 -0.42 -9.35
N VAL A 177 2.61 0.76 -8.76
CA VAL A 177 2.77 2.02 -9.47
C VAL A 177 4.24 2.39 -9.40
N THR A 178 4.88 2.51 -10.55
CA THR A 178 6.32 2.74 -10.67
C THR A 178 6.62 4.00 -11.48
N ARG A 179 7.81 4.55 -11.30
CA ARG A 179 8.23 5.73 -12.05
C ARG A 179 8.54 5.44 -13.53
N GLN A 180 9.08 4.26 -13.81
CA GLN A 180 9.58 3.91 -15.14
C GLN A 180 8.56 3.07 -15.94
N ASP A 181 8.01 2.01 -15.30
CA ASP A 181 7.11 1.07 -15.98
C ASP A 181 5.63 1.49 -15.89
N GLY A 182 5.32 2.57 -15.13
CA GLY A 182 3.95 3.02 -14.91
C GLY A 182 3.18 2.10 -13.95
N ILE A 183 1.94 1.77 -14.31
CA ILE A 183 1.07 0.89 -13.52
C ILE A 183 1.21 -0.54 -14.05
N VAL A 184 1.74 -1.43 -13.22
CA VAL A 184 1.93 -2.84 -13.56
C VAL A 184 1.19 -3.74 -12.56
N TYR A 185 0.63 -4.84 -13.06
CA TYR A 185 0.04 -5.88 -12.22
C TYR A 185 0.92 -7.12 -12.29
N LYS A 186 1.48 -7.55 -11.16
CA LYS A 186 2.50 -8.61 -11.09
C LYS A 186 2.37 -9.42 -9.79
N ARG A 187 3.00 -10.58 -9.78
CA ARG A 187 3.27 -11.36 -8.58
C ARG A 187 4.58 -10.87 -7.96
N LEU A 188 4.56 -10.54 -6.68
CA LEU A 188 5.74 -10.06 -5.98
C LEU A 188 6.44 -11.20 -5.26
N LEU A 189 7.77 -11.22 -5.37
CA LEU A 189 8.69 -12.14 -4.70
C LEU A 189 9.78 -11.30 -4.02
N LYS A 190 10.51 -11.92 -3.10
CA LYS A 190 11.68 -11.27 -2.50
C LYS A 190 12.72 -10.96 -3.57
N GLY A 191 13.33 -9.81 -3.47
CA GLY A 191 14.44 -9.41 -4.33
C GLY A 191 15.78 -10.03 -3.89
N SER A 192 16.82 -9.79 -4.68
CA SER A 192 18.21 -10.21 -4.37
C SER A 192 18.75 -9.59 -3.08
N SER A 193 18.20 -8.47 -2.65
CA SER A 193 18.52 -7.79 -1.39
C SER A 193 17.31 -7.02 -0.85
N ASP A 194 17.44 -6.48 0.38
CA ASP A 194 16.38 -5.66 1.02
C ASP A 194 16.07 -4.33 0.30
N GLN A 195 16.82 -3.99 -0.75
CA GLN A 195 16.60 -2.78 -1.55
C GLN A 195 15.80 -3.06 -2.83
N PHE A 196 15.56 -4.33 -3.16
CA PHE A 196 14.90 -4.74 -4.39
C PHE A 196 13.70 -5.64 -4.11
N ILE A 197 12.74 -5.59 -5.02
CA ILE A 197 11.63 -6.53 -5.09
C ILE A 197 11.58 -7.16 -6.48
N THR A 198 11.27 -8.44 -6.54
CA THR A 198 11.19 -9.17 -7.79
C THR A 198 9.74 -9.18 -8.29
N LEU A 199 9.54 -8.76 -9.53
CA LEU A 199 8.26 -8.75 -10.22
C LEU A 199 8.20 -9.92 -11.21
N LYS A 200 7.23 -10.81 -11.00
CA LYS A 200 7.01 -12.00 -11.83
C LYS A 200 5.66 -11.93 -12.52
N SER A 201 5.64 -12.21 -13.81
CA SER A 201 4.42 -12.44 -14.60
C SER A 201 3.94 -13.88 -14.43
N ASP A 202 2.61 -14.09 -14.45
CA ASP A 202 2.05 -15.44 -14.48
C ASP A 202 2.16 -16.06 -15.88
N ASN A 203 2.19 -15.23 -16.94
CA ASN A 203 2.53 -15.66 -18.29
C ASN A 203 4.05 -15.86 -18.42
N PRO A 204 4.54 -17.10 -18.68
CA PRO A 204 5.97 -17.41 -18.74
C PRO A 204 6.69 -16.77 -19.94
N SER A 205 5.97 -16.22 -20.91
CA SER A 205 6.56 -15.47 -22.04
C SER A 205 7.18 -14.14 -21.60
N TYR A 206 6.87 -13.67 -20.39
CA TYR A 206 7.41 -12.43 -19.84
C TYR A 206 8.50 -12.73 -18.81
N PRO A 207 9.68 -12.13 -18.96
CA PRO A 207 10.78 -12.35 -18.01
C PRO A 207 10.43 -11.80 -16.64
N THR A 208 10.96 -12.44 -15.61
CA THR A 208 10.99 -11.92 -14.26
C THR A 208 12.09 -10.88 -14.14
N TYR A 209 11.84 -9.77 -13.44
CA TYR A 209 12.82 -8.70 -13.27
C TYR A 209 12.75 -8.12 -11.85
N GLU A 210 13.83 -7.46 -11.45
CA GLU A 210 13.93 -6.77 -10.17
C GLU A 210 13.69 -5.28 -10.33
N LEU A 211 13.04 -4.70 -9.33
CA LEU A 211 12.77 -3.26 -9.23
C LEU A 211 13.29 -2.73 -7.90
N PRO A 212 14.08 -1.64 -7.88
CA PRO A 212 14.48 -1.01 -6.64
C PRO A 212 13.26 -0.37 -5.96
N PHE A 213 13.20 -0.44 -4.64
CA PHE A 213 12.09 0.16 -3.89
C PHE A 213 11.95 1.66 -4.10
N ASP A 214 13.05 2.36 -4.44
CA ASP A 214 13.02 3.81 -4.73
C ASP A 214 12.23 4.17 -6.01
N ASP A 215 12.06 3.21 -6.93
CA ASP A 215 11.25 3.40 -8.14
C ASP A 215 9.75 3.15 -7.90
N ILE A 216 9.39 2.60 -6.75
CA ILE A 216 8.01 2.30 -6.41
C ILE A 216 7.34 3.54 -5.79
N MET A 217 6.22 3.91 -6.38
CA MET A 217 5.36 5.02 -5.91
C MET A 217 4.26 4.51 -5.00
N GLU A 218 3.58 3.43 -5.38
CA GLU A 218 2.50 2.80 -4.61
C GLU A 218 2.50 1.29 -4.81
N ILE A 219 2.06 0.55 -3.77
CA ILE A 219 1.77 -0.88 -3.85
C ILE A 219 0.35 -1.12 -3.36
N TRP A 220 -0.41 -1.91 -4.12
CA TRP A 220 -1.78 -2.29 -3.83
C TRP A 220 -1.93 -3.81 -3.87
N GLU A 221 -2.24 -4.44 -2.73
CA GLU A 221 -2.49 -5.89 -2.70
C GLU A 221 -3.80 -6.19 -3.44
N ALA A 222 -3.76 -7.04 -4.46
CA ALA A 222 -4.96 -7.43 -5.20
C ALA A 222 -5.92 -8.21 -4.29
N LYS A 223 -7.16 -7.75 -4.20
CA LYS A 223 -8.22 -8.36 -3.37
C LYS A 223 -9.34 -8.97 -4.21
N ALA A 224 -9.63 -8.37 -5.35
CA ALA A 224 -10.63 -8.86 -6.30
C ALA A 224 -10.27 -8.43 -7.73
N TYR A 225 -10.94 -9.03 -8.67
CA TYR A 225 -10.94 -8.56 -10.06
C TYR A 225 -12.35 -8.56 -10.64
N VAL A 226 -12.57 -7.69 -11.62
CA VAL A 226 -13.77 -7.64 -12.43
C VAL A 226 -13.34 -7.84 -13.87
N SER A 227 -13.89 -8.86 -14.54
CA SER A 227 -13.65 -9.13 -15.96
C SER A 227 -14.93 -8.82 -16.75
N LYS A 228 -14.74 -8.27 -17.94
CA LYS A 228 -15.83 -8.11 -18.92
C LYS A 228 -16.04 -9.40 -19.70
N ASP A 229 -15.03 -10.28 -19.71
CA ASP A 229 -15.06 -11.55 -20.39
C ASP A 229 -15.47 -12.65 -19.42
N PHE A 230 -16.42 -13.47 -19.81
CA PHE A 230 -16.72 -14.70 -19.09
C PHE A 230 -15.65 -15.76 -19.41
N PRO A 231 -15.28 -16.61 -18.44
CA PRO A 231 -14.34 -17.71 -18.71
C PRO A 231 -14.93 -18.62 -19.80
N ASP A 232 -14.11 -18.95 -20.79
CA ASP A 232 -14.49 -19.89 -21.84
C ASP A 232 -14.56 -21.31 -21.23
N PRO A 233 -15.74 -21.96 -21.22
CA PRO A 233 -15.88 -23.30 -20.67
C PRO A 233 -15.08 -24.35 -21.48
N ASP A 234 -14.69 -24.01 -22.73
CA ASP A 234 -13.89 -24.91 -23.58
C ASP A 234 -12.39 -24.94 -23.24
N MET A 235 -11.90 -24.02 -22.42
CA MET A 235 -10.51 -23.93 -21.97
C MET A 235 -10.27 -24.53 -20.56
N SER A 236 -11.10 -25.45 -20.11
CA SER A 236 -10.87 -26.08 -18.81
C SER A 236 -9.59 -26.94 -18.79
N VAL A 237 -8.86 -26.92 -17.67
CA VAL A 237 -7.65 -27.75 -17.45
C VAL A 237 -7.97 -29.23 -17.64
N GLU A 238 -9.19 -29.66 -17.35
CA GLU A 238 -9.68 -31.02 -17.54
C GLU A 238 -9.72 -31.41 -19.01
N LYS A 239 -10.20 -30.52 -19.89
CA LYS A 239 -10.26 -30.75 -21.33
C LYS A 239 -8.86 -30.80 -21.96
N LEU A 240 -7.94 -29.95 -21.50
CA LEU A 240 -6.52 -30.04 -21.87
C LEU A 240 -5.90 -31.35 -21.42
N GLY A 241 -6.23 -31.82 -20.21
CA GLY A 241 -5.78 -33.12 -19.70
C GLY A 241 -6.27 -34.31 -20.57
N VAL A 242 -7.53 -34.27 -21.01
CA VAL A 242 -8.09 -35.28 -21.94
C VAL A 242 -7.37 -35.26 -23.28
N LEU A 243 -7.20 -34.08 -23.90
CA LEU A 243 -6.49 -33.90 -25.14
C LEU A 243 -5.03 -34.41 -25.07
N MET A 244 -4.31 -34.07 -23.98
CA MET A 244 -2.96 -34.56 -23.76
C MET A 244 -2.93 -36.09 -23.62
N GLY A 245 -3.90 -36.69 -22.94
CA GLY A 245 -4.05 -38.13 -22.81
C GLY A 245 -4.29 -38.82 -24.18
N ASP A 246 -5.07 -38.21 -25.05
CA ASP A 246 -5.34 -38.76 -26.38
C ASP A 246 -4.13 -38.64 -27.30
N ILE A 247 -3.41 -37.50 -27.26
CA ILE A 247 -2.12 -37.34 -27.97
C ILE A 247 -1.11 -38.39 -27.50
N GLN A 248 -1.00 -38.67 -26.22
CA GLN A 248 -0.10 -39.70 -25.69
C GLN A 248 -0.46 -41.10 -26.19
N LYS A 249 -1.75 -41.43 -26.27
CA LYS A 249 -2.21 -42.72 -26.81
C LYS A 249 -1.85 -42.87 -28.30
N GLU A 250 -2.08 -41.83 -29.10
CA GLU A 250 -1.73 -41.84 -30.52
C GLU A 250 -0.23 -41.99 -30.73
N LEU A 251 0.60 -41.23 -29.98
CA LEU A 251 2.06 -41.39 -30.04
C LEU A 251 2.54 -42.81 -29.66
N HIS A 252 1.85 -43.41 -28.68
CA HIS A 252 2.19 -44.81 -28.28
C HIS A 252 1.80 -45.85 -29.32
N GLN A 253 0.71 -45.63 -30.04
CA GLN A 253 0.29 -46.48 -31.17
C GLN A 253 1.24 -46.33 -32.36
N MET A 254 1.67 -45.11 -32.71
CA MET A 254 2.64 -44.87 -33.80
C MET A 254 4.03 -45.45 -33.51
N ARG A 255 4.43 -45.63 -32.26
CA ARG A 255 5.69 -46.26 -31.85
C ARG A 255 5.65 -47.78 -31.93
N LYS A 256 4.48 -48.43 -32.00
CA LYS A 256 4.29 -49.87 -32.03
C LYS A 256 4.03 -50.42 -33.44
N SER A 257 3.81 -49.55 -34.39
CA SER A 257 3.69 -49.85 -35.82
C SER A 257 5.04 -49.63 -36.54
#